data_4e3956f1531fa1a4cf016d88041338c9
#
_entry.id   4e3956f1531fa1a4cf016d88041338c9
#
_cell.length_a   1.000
_cell.length_b   1.000
_cell.length_c   1.000
_cell.angle_alpha   90.00
_cell.angle_beta   90.00
_cell.angle_gamma   90.00
#
_symmetry.space_group_name_H-M   'P 1'
#
loop_
_entity.id
_entity.type
_entity.pdbx_description
1 polymer ?
#
loop_
_entity_poly.entity_id
_entity_poly.type
_entity_poly.pdbx_seq_one_letter_code
_entity_poly.pdbx_strand_id
1 'polypeptide(L)'
;MYHWIGTYDGPIRPLVEQAYSLVPGASREGYCTVHDFSVGTQYAPIFQQIIPGHWVRSFLSIIWHNGTIPPHIDTDMREDAIRSHVVLDTNAECWYLHDGQWQQLQTGGVYRMDPLKIHASVNWGHGARIHLVVDTN
;
A
#
# COMPACT_ATOMS: atom_id res chain seq x y z
N MET A 1 -4.87 -13.64 4.16
CA MET A 1 -5.50 -12.48 4.84
C MET A 1 -4.43 -11.44 5.14
N TYR A 2 -4.78 -10.18 5.06
CA TYR A 2 -3.92 -9.10 5.57
C TYR A 2 -4.02 -9.07 7.09
N HIS A 3 -2.90 -9.16 7.78
CA HIS A 3 -2.84 -9.11 9.23
C HIS A 3 -2.52 -7.69 9.70
N TRP A 4 -3.44 -7.11 10.47
CA TRP A 4 -3.20 -5.83 11.13
C TRP A 4 -2.08 -5.98 12.18
N ILE A 5 -1.06 -5.11 12.10
CA ILE A 5 0.07 -5.13 13.03
C ILE A 5 0.23 -3.82 13.80
N GLY A 6 -0.48 -2.79 13.44
CA GLY A 6 -0.41 -1.51 14.12
C GLY A 6 -1.12 -0.40 13.39
N THR A 7 -1.00 0.80 13.92
CA THR A 7 -1.57 2.02 13.35
C THR A 7 -0.47 3.04 13.16
N TYR A 8 -0.45 3.65 11.98
CA TYR A 8 0.44 4.77 11.68
C TYR A 8 -0.18 6.06 12.25
N ASP A 9 0.50 6.66 13.23
CA ASP A 9 0.03 7.87 13.92
C ASP A 9 0.68 9.15 13.39
N GLY A 10 1.49 9.06 12.36
CA GLY A 10 2.14 10.20 11.74
C GLY A 10 1.22 10.97 10.79
N PRO A 11 1.75 12.03 10.17
CA PRO A 11 1.00 12.82 9.21
C PRO A 11 0.73 12.02 7.94
N ILE A 12 -0.54 11.90 7.59
CA ILE A 12 -1.01 11.19 6.38
C ILE A 12 -1.18 12.15 5.21
N ARG A 13 -1.79 13.32 5.45
CA ARG A 13 -2.15 14.27 4.39
C ARG A 13 -0.99 14.69 3.48
N PRO A 14 0.20 15.05 4.01
CA PRO A 14 1.34 15.39 3.15
C PRO A 14 1.77 14.23 2.25
N LEU A 15 1.70 13.00 2.73
CA LEU A 15 2.03 11.80 1.95
C LEU A 15 0.99 11.55 0.85
N VAL A 16 -0.28 11.75 1.14
CA VAL A 16 -1.36 11.64 0.16
C VAL A 16 -1.23 12.70 -0.93
N GLU A 17 -0.97 13.95 -0.54
CA GLU A 17 -0.75 15.05 -1.49
C GLU A 17 0.45 14.77 -2.41
N GLN A 18 1.53 14.27 -1.86
CA GLN A 18 2.69 13.86 -2.62
C GLN A 18 2.34 12.75 -3.63
N ALA A 19 1.58 11.74 -3.21
CA ALA A 19 1.14 10.66 -4.09
C ALA A 19 0.28 11.20 -5.25
N TYR A 20 -0.66 12.08 -4.98
CA TYR A 20 -1.48 12.69 -6.03
C TYR A 20 -0.66 13.53 -7.02
N SER A 21 0.45 14.11 -6.60
CA SER A 21 1.31 14.90 -7.48
C SER A 21 2.10 14.06 -8.49
N LEU A 22 2.22 12.74 -8.28
CA LEU A 22 3.03 11.86 -9.12
C LEU A 22 2.37 11.52 -10.46
N VAL A 23 1.04 11.64 -10.56
CA VAL A 23 0.30 11.27 -11.77
C VAL A 23 -0.64 12.40 -12.19
N PRO A 24 -0.56 12.87 -13.45
CA PRO A 24 -1.49 13.87 -13.97
C PRO A 24 -2.94 13.38 -13.89
N GLY A 25 -3.89 14.28 -13.58
CA GLY A 25 -5.29 13.95 -13.36
C GLY A 25 -5.98 13.22 -14.51
N ALA A 26 -5.65 13.59 -15.76
CA ALA A 26 -6.24 12.98 -16.95
C ALA A 26 -5.80 11.52 -17.17
N SER A 27 -4.73 11.06 -16.53
CA SER A 27 -4.18 9.72 -16.71
C SER A 27 -4.57 8.75 -15.58
N ARG A 28 -5.47 9.16 -14.69
CA ARG A 28 -5.71 8.43 -13.44
C ARG A 28 -6.74 7.33 -13.53
N GLU A 29 -7.84 7.55 -14.23
CA GLU A 29 -8.95 6.60 -14.24
C GLU A 29 -8.56 5.26 -14.84
N GLY A 30 -8.83 4.18 -14.12
CA GLY A 30 -8.54 2.82 -14.55
C GLY A 30 -7.11 2.37 -14.35
N TYR A 31 -6.22 3.23 -13.87
CA TYR A 31 -4.80 2.93 -13.75
C TYR A 31 -4.39 2.48 -12.36
N CYS A 32 -3.38 1.61 -12.33
CA CYS A 32 -2.58 1.31 -11.15
C CYS A 32 -1.16 1.79 -11.42
N THR A 33 -0.57 2.48 -10.46
CA THR A 33 0.79 2.99 -10.59
C THR A 33 1.63 2.64 -9.38
N VAL A 34 2.91 2.37 -9.61
CA VAL A 34 3.88 2.08 -8.56
C VAL A 34 5.02 3.07 -8.69
N HIS A 35 5.36 3.74 -7.59
CA HIS A 35 6.40 4.76 -7.56
C HIS A 35 7.37 4.47 -6.42
N ASP A 36 8.66 4.37 -6.72
CA ASP A 36 9.68 4.28 -5.68
C ASP A 36 9.52 5.47 -4.73
N PHE A 37 9.50 5.18 -3.44
CA PHE A 37 9.26 6.19 -2.42
C PHE A 37 10.21 5.99 -1.26
N SER A 38 11.12 6.94 -1.11
CA SER A 38 11.94 7.03 0.08
C SER A 38 11.21 7.90 1.11
N VAL A 39 10.81 7.28 2.19
CA VAL A 39 10.22 8.04 3.30
C VAL A 39 11.23 9.08 3.76
N GLY A 40 10.87 10.35 3.69
CA GLY A 40 11.73 11.43 4.15
C GLY A 40 12.17 11.21 5.59
N THR A 41 13.36 11.68 5.93
CA THR A 41 13.96 11.47 7.24
C THR A 41 13.04 11.90 8.40
N GLN A 42 12.18 12.89 8.16
CA GLN A 42 11.24 13.39 9.18
C GLN A 42 10.17 12.36 9.59
N TYR A 43 9.81 11.41 8.72
CA TYR A 43 8.79 10.38 9.00
C TYR A 43 9.41 9.02 9.35
N ALA A 44 10.66 8.82 9.03
CA ALA A 44 11.32 7.53 9.21
C ALA A 44 11.21 6.98 10.63
N PRO A 45 11.41 7.77 11.71
CA PRO A 45 11.28 7.25 13.06
C PRO A 45 9.90 6.70 13.40
N ILE A 46 8.82 7.31 12.86
CA ILE A 46 7.45 6.86 13.10
C ILE A 46 7.21 5.52 12.41
N PHE A 47 7.62 5.40 11.15
CA PHE A 47 7.48 4.14 10.42
C PHE A 47 8.32 3.02 11.01
N GLN A 48 9.54 3.31 11.46
CA GLN A 48 10.44 2.32 12.07
C GLN A 48 9.88 1.73 13.37
N GLN A 49 9.07 2.46 14.10
CA GLN A 49 8.42 1.94 15.31
C GLN A 49 7.37 0.89 14.97
N ILE A 50 6.69 1.03 13.85
CA ILE A 50 5.58 0.15 13.44
C ILE A 50 6.08 -0.97 12.54
N ILE A 51 7.04 -0.67 11.68
CA ILE A 51 7.64 -1.62 10.74
C ILE A 51 9.14 -1.70 11.05
N PRO A 52 9.51 -2.42 12.12
CA PRO A 52 10.91 -2.57 12.49
C PRO A 52 11.66 -3.45 11.51
N GLY A 53 12.98 -3.35 11.53
CA GLY A 53 13.85 -4.13 10.68
C GLY A 53 14.57 -3.29 9.63
N HIS A 54 15.35 -3.96 8.80
CA HIS A 54 16.06 -3.29 7.71
C HIS A 54 15.13 -3.14 6.50
N TRP A 55 14.91 -1.91 6.08
CA TRP A 55 14.09 -1.61 4.90
C TRP A 55 14.88 -1.86 3.62
N VAL A 56 14.45 -2.86 2.88
CA VAL A 56 15.09 -3.26 1.61
C VAL A 56 14.53 -2.44 0.46
N ARG A 57 13.23 -2.18 0.49
CA ARG A 57 12.51 -1.45 -0.56
C ARG A 57 11.28 -0.79 0.02
N SER A 58 10.96 0.40 -0.48
CA SER A 58 9.68 1.04 -0.20
C SER A 58 9.15 1.72 -1.45
N PHE A 59 7.84 1.66 -1.64
CA PHE A 59 7.18 2.28 -2.80
C PHE A 59 5.73 2.64 -2.48
N LEU A 60 5.20 3.60 -3.23
CA LEU A 60 3.77 3.92 -3.22
C LEU A 60 3.07 3.08 -4.27
N SER A 61 2.02 2.39 -3.85
CA SER A 61 1.10 1.68 -4.73
C SER A 61 -0.22 2.44 -4.76
N ILE A 62 -0.57 2.94 -5.92
CA ILE A 62 -1.76 3.78 -6.11
C ILE A 62 -2.71 3.08 -7.08
N ILE A 63 -3.96 2.90 -6.65
CA ILE A 63 -5.04 2.43 -7.51
C ILE A 63 -6.03 3.57 -7.64
N TRP A 64 -6.16 4.09 -8.86
CA TRP A 64 -7.10 5.16 -9.17
C TRP A 64 -8.51 4.60 -9.36
N HIS A 65 -9.51 5.48 -9.48
CA HIS A 65 -10.89 5.09 -9.73
C HIS A 65 -11.00 4.07 -10.87
N ASN A 66 -11.73 2.98 -10.66
CA ASN A 66 -11.88 1.84 -11.57
C ASN A 66 -10.59 1.06 -11.86
N GLY A 67 -9.52 1.35 -11.14
CA GLY A 67 -8.28 0.57 -11.24
C GLY A 67 -8.37 -0.77 -10.53
N THR A 68 -7.64 -1.74 -11.06
CA THR A 68 -7.55 -3.07 -10.47
C THR A 68 -6.13 -3.59 -10.54
N ILE A 69 -5.73 -4.34 -9.52
CA ILE A 69 -4.56 -5.22 -9.58
C ILE A 69 -5.10 -6.64 -9.66
N PRO A 70 -4.96 -7.33 -10.79
CA PRO A 70 -5.53 -8.66 -10.96
C PRO A 70 -4.89 -9.69 -10.04
N PRO A 71 -5.54 -10.84 -9.83
CA PRO A 71 -5.00 -11.91 -9.00
C PRO A 71 -3.60 -12.34 -9.45
N HIS A 72 -2.67 -12.35 -8.52
CA HIS A 72 -1.27 -12.69 -8.77
C HIS A 72 -0.56 -13.10 -7.48
N ILE A 73 0.66 -13.59 -7.62
CA ILE A 73 1.62 -13.71 -6.53
C ILE A 73 2.79 -12.76 -6.84
N ASP A 74 3.46 -12.27 -5.80
CA ASP A 74 4.65 -11.43 -5.99
C ASP A 74 5.88 -12.32 -6.21
N THR A 75 6.61 -12.06 -7.28
CA THR A 75 7.79 -12.84 -7.67
C THR A 75 9.09 -12.05 -7.61
N ASP A 76 9.00 -10.76 -7.32
CA ASP A 76 10.14 -9.81 -7.30
C ASP A 76 10.73 -9.61 -5.90
N MET A 77 10.24 -10.34 -4.92
CA MET A 77 10.69 -10.22 -3.52
C MET A 77 11.86 -11.13 -3.22
N ARG A 78 12.72 -10.66 -2.33
CA ARG A 78 13.74 -11.53 -1.73
C ARG A 78 13.06 -12.57 -0.85
N GLU A 79 13.63 -13.76 -0.80
CA GLU A 79 13.08 -14.92 -0.07
C GLU A 79 12.87 -14.64 1.43
N ASP A 80 13.72 -13.81 2.04
CA ASP A 80 13.68 -13.47 3.47
C ASP A 80 12.88 -12.18 3.76
N ALA A 81 12.30 -11.56 2.76
CA ALA A 81 11.61 -10.28 2.93
C ALA A 81 10.19 -10.45 3.45
N ILE A 82 9.79 -9.52 4.32
CA ILE A 82 8.44 -9.38 4.83
C ILE A 82 7.83 -8.13 4.21
N ARG A 83 6.65 -8.27 3.62
CA ARG A 83 5.93 -7.14 3.02
C ARG A 83 4.87 -6.59 3.96
N SER A 84 4.94 -5.31 4.21
CA SER A 84 3.98 -4.57 5.03
C SER A 84 3.34 -3.45 4.20
N HIS A 85 2.06 -3.18 4.45
CA HIS A 85 1.31 -2.10 3.82
C HIS A 85 0.87 -1.09 4.87
N VAL A 86 1.15 0.17 4.63
CA VAL A 86 0.57 1.29 5.37
C VAL A 86 -0.52 1.89 4.50
N VAL A 87 -1.76 1.86 4.97
CA VAL A 87 -2.90 2.41 4.23
C VAL A 87 -2.94 3.91 4.45
N LEU A 88 -2.51 4.68 3.45
CA LEU A 88 -2.49 6.14 3.54
C LEU A 88 -3.84 6.74 3.14
N ASP A 89 -4.52 6.15 2.16
CA ASP A 89 -5.85 6.56 1.75
C ASP A 89 -6.61 5.37 1.17
N THR A 90 -7.89 5.30 1.47
CA THR A 90 -8.79 4.27 0.95
C THR A 90 -10.22 4.78 0.98
N ASN A 91 -11.16 3.98 0.49
CA ASN A 91 -12.60 4.29 0.53
C ASN A 91 -13.40 2.99 0.66
N ALA A 92 -14.71 3.14 0.86
CA ALA A 92 -15.61 2.00 1.09
C ALA A 92 -15.78 1.07 -0.13
N GLU A 93 -15.32 1.50 -1.31
CA GLU A 93 -15.40 0.71 -2.55
C GLU A 93 -14.07 0.04 -2.91
N CYS A 94 -13.08 0.07 -2.00
CA CYS A 94 -11.82 -0.65 -2.15
C CYS A 94 -11.91 -2.01 -1.48
N TRP A 95 -11.54 -3.04 -2.23
CA TRP A 95 -11.54 -4.42 -1.74
C TRP A 95 -10.23 -5.11 -2.05
N TYR A 96 -9.82 -5.98 -1.15
CA TYR A 96 -8.58 -6.73 -1.20
C TYR A 96 -8.86 -8.22 -1.10
N LEU A 97 -8.35 -8.97 -2.06
CA LEU A 97 -8.37 -10.43 -2.04
C LEU A 97 -7.01 -10.93 -1.53
N HIS A 98 -7.02 -11.82 -0.56
CA HIS A 98 -5.81 -12.53 -0.14
C HIS A 98 -6.16 -13.95 0.27
N ASP A 99 -5.56 -14.92 -0.41
CA ASP A 99 -5.74 -16.34 -0.15
C ASP A 99 -7.22 -16.75 -0.06
N GLY A 100 -8.00 -16.32 -1.06
CA GLY A 100 -9.42 -16.65 -1.19
C GLY A 100 -10.39 -15.82 -0.36
N GLN A 101 -9.88 -14.85 0.42
CA GLN A 101 -10.73 -14.01 1.27
C GLN A 101 -10.69 -12.55 0.84
N TRP A 102 -11.86 -11.94 0.72
CA TRP A 102 -12.02 -10.52 0.47
C TRP A 102 -12.14 -9.74 1.78
N GLN A 103 -11.46 -8.62 1.87
CA GLN A 103 -11.53 -7.74 3.03
C GLN A 103 -11.34 -6.28 2.64
N GLN A 104 -11.74 -5.40 3.56
CA GLN A 104 -11.46 -3.97 3.49
C GLN A 104 -10.41 -3.61 4.53
N LEU A 105 -9.52 -2.66 4.19
CA LEU A 105 -8.49 -2.16 5.07
C LEU A 105 -8.82 -0.72 5.47
N GLN A 106 -8.34 -0.31 6.64
CA GLN A 106 -8.64 1.01 7.20
C GLN A 106 -7.48 1.98 6.97
N THR A 107 -7.80 3.23 6.68
CA THR A 107 -6.81 4.32 6.62
C THR A 107 -6.05 4.42 7.94
N GLY A 108 -4.73 4.53 7.86
CA GLY A 108 -3.82 4.53 9.01
C GLY A 108 -3.44 3.14 9.50
N GLY A 109 -4.13 2.09 9.05
CA GLY A 109 -3.77 0.72 9.44
C GLY A 109 -2.47 0.27 8.79
N VAL A 110 -1.72 -0.54 9.52
CA VAL A 110 -0.51 -1.20 9.02
C VAL A 110 -0.75 -2.70 9.04
N TYR A 111 -0.57 -3.32 7.88
CA TYR A 111 -0.93 -4.72 7.66
C TYR A 111 0.23 -5.50 7.05
N ARG A 112 0.43 -6.73 7.51
CA ARG A 112 1.29 -7.71 6.84
C ARG A 112 0.45 -8.64 5.97
N MET A 113 1.04 -9.06 4.87
CA MET A 113 0.44 -10.05 3.98
C MET A 113 1.52 -11.00 3.46
N ASP A 114 1.14 -12.23 3.16
CA ASP A 114 2.02 -13.18 2.52
C ASP A 114 1.98 -12.97 1.00
N PRO A 115 3.06 -12.45 0.39
CA PRO A 115 3.07 -12.13 -1.03
C PRO A 115 3.07 -13.35 -1.94
N LEU A 116 3.34 -14.54 -1.41
CA LEU A 116 3.31 -15.79 -2.15
C LEU A 116 1.93 -16.41 -2.27
N LYS A 117 0.94 -15.87 -1.54
CA LYS A 117 -0.47 -16.24 -1.70
C LYS A 117 -1.11 -15.38 -2.79
N ILE A 118 -2.09 -15.95 -3.49
CA ILE A 118 -2.82 -15.20 -4.53
C ILE A 118 -3.54 -14.02 -3.89
N HIS A 119 -3.28 -12.83 -4.41
CA HIS A 119 -3.89 -11.60 -3.93
C HIS A 119 -4.24 -10.66 -5.09
N ALA A 120 -5.20 -9.78 -4.82
CA ALA A 120 -5.72 -8.82 -5.79
C ALA A 120 -6.26 -7.60 -5.07
N SER A 121 -6.44 -6.52 -5.80
CA SER A 121 -7.04 -5.29 -5.25
C SER A 121 -7.90 -4.61 -6.31
N VAL A 122 -9.00 -4.01 -5.88
CA VAL A 122 -9.89 -3.24 -6.73
C VAL A 122 -10.25 -1.93 -6.04
N ASN A 123 -10.42 -0.88 -6.82
CA ASN A 123 -10.91 0.41 -6.35
C ASN A 123 -12.06 0.88 -7.25
N TRP A 124 -13.28 0.67 -6.81
CA TRP A 124 -14.48 1.14 -7.51
C TRP A 124 -14.94 2.52 -7.05
N GLY A 125 -14.27 3.11 -6.05
CA GLY A 125 -14.57 4.43 -5.53
C GLY A 125 -13.92 5.56 -6.33
N HIS A 126 -14.29 6.80 -6.02
CA HIS A 126 -13.83 7.98 -6.76
C HIS A 126 -12.46 8.49 -6.31
N GLY A 127 -12.06 8.24 -5.07
CA GLY A 127 -10.73 8.58 -4.59
C GLY A 127 -9.68 7.55 -4.98
N ALA A 128 -8.42 7.90 -4.83
CA ALA A 128 -7.33 6.95 -4.99
C ALA A 128 -7.24 6.02 -3.77
N ARG A 129 -6.82 4.79 -4.00
CA ARG A 129 -6.33 3.92 -2.93
C ARG A 129 -4.81 4.05 -2.92
N ILE A 130 -4.26 4.51 -1.80
CA ILE A 130 -2.82 4.79 -1.68
C ILE A 130 -2.26 3.98 -0.53
N HIS A 131 -1.33 3.08 -0.84
CA HIS A 131 -0.55 2.34 0.15
C HIS A 131 0.92 2.70 0.05
N LEU A 132 1.57 2.88 1.18
CA LEU A 132 3.02 2.75 1.28
C LEU A 132 3.32 1.28 1.53
N VAL A 133 4.06 0.67 0.63
CA VAL A 133 4.48 -0.74 0.74
C VAL A 133 5.94 -0.78 1.12
N VAL A 134 6.26 -1.56 2.15
CA VAL A 134 7.61 -1.65 2.70
C VAL A 134 8.02 -3.12 2.79
N ASP A 135 9.15 -3.44 2.18
CA ASP A 135 9.79 -4.74 2.31
C ASP A 135 10.93 -4.63 3.32
N THR A 136 10.92 -5.50 4.32
CA THR A 136 11.95 -5.58 5.36
C THR A 136 12.54 -6.98 5.45
N ASN A 137 13.72 -7.08 6.00
CA ASN A 137 14.35 -8.36 6.34
C ASN A 137 15.02 -8.33 7.72
#